data_e5cc033501bb43dbff70f9f4308a0ed7
#
_entry.id   e5cc033501bb43dbff70f9f4308a0ed7
#
_cell.length_a   1.000
_cell.length_b   1.000
_cell.length_c   1.000
_cell.angle_alpha   90.00
_cell.angle_beta   90.00
_cell.angle_gamma   90.00
#
_symmetry.space_group_name_H-M   'P 1'
#
loop_
_entity.id
_entity.type
_entity.pdbx_description
1 polymer ?
#
loop_
_entity_poly.entity_id
_entity_poly.type
_entity_poly.pdbx_seq_one_letter_code
_entity_poly.pdbx_strand_id
1 'polypeptide(L)'
;MSLKTSTEVRHNVAIIKLAGDITLGEASSQLRDVIRQALAAGHKAILLDLGGVAYIDSAGLGELIGCHATAVNQNATLKLLNLQKKVQGLMQITKLSTVFEVFEDEAEAFITE
;
A
#
# COMPACT_ATOMS: atom_id res chain seq x y z
N MET A 1 -12.92 5.52 -11.96
CA MET A 1 -12.13 6.63 -11.39
C MET A 1 -10.69 6.18 -11.22
N SER A 2 -9.77 7.06 -11.51
CA SER A 2 -8.35 6.69 -11.45
C SER A 2 -7.72 7.10 -10.12
N LEU A 3 -6.70 6.35 -9.71
CA LEU A 3 -5.84 6.74 -8.60
C LEU A 3 -4.81 7.75 -9.08
N LYS A 4 -4.48 8.68 -8.23
CA LYS A 4 -3.27 9.48 -8.38
C LYS A 4 -2.18 8.79 -7.57
N THR A 5 -1.02 8.61 -8.18
CA THR A 5 0.11 7.95 -7.53
C THR A 5 1.35 8.82 -7.65
N SER A 6 2.16 8.83 -6.60
CA SER A 6 3.48 9.42 -6.67
C SER A 6 4.44 8.58 -5.84
N THR A 7 5.67 8.46 -6.32
CA THR A 7 6.68 7.63 -5.68
C THR A 7 7.89 8.48 -5.34
N GLU A 8 8.34 8.38 -4.09
CA GLU A 8 9.61 8.98 -3.63
C GLU A 8 10.43 7.89 -2.99
N VAL A 9 11.75 8.03 -3.03
CA VAL A 9 12.65 7.11 -2.35
C VAL A 9 13.38 7.86 -1.26
N ARG A 10 13.24 7.40 -0.02
CA ARG A 10 13.96 7.94 1.14
C ARG A 10 14.44 6.78 2.01
N HIS A 11 15.66 6.85 2.49
CA HIS A 11 16.26 5.81 3.35
C HIS A 11 16.13 4.41 2.73
N ASN A 12 16.28 4.31 1.40
CA ASN A 12 16.13 3.06 0.64
C ASN A 12 14.72 2.46 0.68
N VAL A 13 13.72 3.26 1.04
CA VAL A 13 12.32 2.85 1.05
C VAL A 13 11.59 3.58 -0.08
N ALA A 14 10.86 2.84 -0.90
CA ALA A 14 9.99 3.42 -1.91
C ALA A 14 8.67 3.80 -1.24
N ILE A 15 8.41 5.09 -1.12
CA ILE A 15 7.19 5.61 -0.52
C ILE A 15 6.24 5.97 -1.63
N ILE A 16 5.14 5.24 -1.72
CA ILE A 16 4.13 5.41 -2.76
C ILE A 16 2.90 6.05 -2.14
N LYS A 17 2.61 7.28 -2.53
CA LYS A 17 1.42 8.00 -2.08
C LYS A 17 0.29 7.75 -3.06
N LEU A 18 -0.86 7.35 -2.53
CA LEU A 18 -2.07 7.11 -3.32
C LEU A 18 -3.16 8.10 -2.91
N ALA A 19 -3.88 8.59 -3.89
CA ALA A 19 -5.06 9.43 -3.65
C ALA A 19 -6.20 8.98 -4.55
N GLY A 20 -7.38 8.82 -3.96
CA GLY A 20 -8.57 8.32 -4.64
C GLY A 20 -9.04 7.01 -4.03
N ASP A 21 -10.18 6.52 -4.48
CA ASP A 21 -10.73 5.27 -3.98
C ASP A 21 -10.09 4.08 -4.70
N ILE A 22 -9.82 3.02 -3.97
CA ILE A 22 -9.27 1.80 -4.55
C ILE A 22 -10.42 0.83 -4.80
N THR A 23 -10.94 0.88 -6.01
CA THR A 23 -12.11 0.09 -6.40
C THR A 23 -11.80 -0.78 -7.61
N LEU A 24 -12.72 -1.69 -7.90
CA LEU A 24 -12.62 -2.58 -9.06
C LEU A 24 -12.36 -1.80 -10.34
N GLY A 25 -11.48 -2.31 -11.19
CA GLY A 25 -11.19 -1.77 -12.51
C GLY A 25 -9.90 -0.98 -12.55
N GLU A 26 -9.96 0.27 -13.03
CA GLU A 26 -8.77 1.09 -13.28
C GLU A 26 -7.92 1.31 -12.03
N ALA A 27 -8.57 1.63 -10.90
CA ALA A 27 -7.84 1.92 -9.66
C ALA A 27 -7.05 0.71 -9.14
N SER A 28 -7.67 -0.47 -9.13
CA SER A 28 -6.97 -1.68 -8.67
C SER A 28 -5.84 -2.07 -9.62
N SER A 29 -6.03 -1.88 -10.93
CA SER A 29 -4.97 -2.11 -11.91
C SER A 29 -3.80 -1.14 -11.72
N GLN A 30 -4.08 0.13 -11.46
CA GLN A 30 -3.05 1.14 -11.21
C GLN A 30 -2.25 0.83 -9.94
N LEU A 31 -2.92 0.37 -8.89
CA LEU A 31 -2.24 -0.06 -7.67
C LEU A 31 -1.25 -1.21 -7.98
N ARG A 32 -1.72 -2.22 -8.70
CA ARG A 32 -0.88 -3.35 -9.10
C ARG A 32 0.34 -2.88 -9.88
N ASP A 33 0.12 -2.01 -10.86
CA ASP A 33 1.17 -1.55 -11.74
C ASP A 33 2.24 -0.75 -11.00
N VAL A 34 1.85 0.15 -10.09
CA VAL A 34 2.82 0.96 -9.37
C VAL A 34 3.66 0.11 -8.42
N ILE A 35 3.07 -0.92 -7.81
CA ILE A 35 3.82 -1.85 -6.96
C ILE A 35 4.79 -2.68 -7.80
N ARG A 36 4.34 -3.20 -8.94
CA ARG A 36 5.20 -3.97 -9.84
C ARG A 36 6.36 -3.16 -10.36
N GLN A 37 6.13 -1.89 -10.68
CA GLN A 37 7.20 -0.99 -11.13
C GLN A 37 8.24 -0.78 -10.04
N ALA A 38 7.82 -0.58 -8.80
CA ALA A 38 8.74 -0.41 -7.68
C ALA A 38 9.58 -1.67 -7.45
N LEU A 39 8.96 -2.85 -7.52
CA LEU A 39 9.67 -4.12 -7.37
C LEU A 39 10.64 -4.35 -8.53
N ALA A 40 10.24 -4.05 -9.76
CA ALA A 40 11.09 -4.18 -10.95
C ALA A 40 12.30 -3.23 -10.90
N ALA A 41 12.15 -2.09 -10.24
CA ALA A 41 13.26 -1.16 -10.03
C ALA A 41 14.23 -1.61 -8.93
N GLY A 42 13.94 -2.71 -8.27
CA GLY A 42 14.82 -3.30 -7.25
C GLY A 42 14.54 -2.88 -5.83
N HIS A 43 13.45 -2.18 -5.58
CA HIS A 43 13.10 -1.78 -4.21
C HIS A 43 12.66 -2.99 -3.39
N LYS A 44 13.25 -3.14 -2.21
CA LYS A 44 12.94 -4.24 -1.29
C LYS A 44 12.09 -3.80 -0.11
N ALA A 45 11.90 -2.51 0.08
CA ALA A 45 11.03 -1.95 1.11
C ALA A 45 10.08 -0.96 0.46
N ILE A 46 8.79 -1.24 0.52
CA ILE A 46 7.74 -0.41 -0.06
C ILE A 46 6.79 0.02 1.04
N LEU A 47 6.51 1.31 1.09
CA LEU A 47 5.59 1.90 2.05
C LEU A 47 4.47 2.57 1.27
N LEU A 48 3.24 2.07 1.42
CA LEU A 48 2.06 2.67 0.78
C LEU A 48 1.43 3.69 1.72
N ASP A 49 1.43 4.93 1.31
CA ASP A 49 0.74 6.01 2.04
C ASP A 49 -0.69 6.10 1.52
N LEU A 50 -1.62 5.71 2.37
CA LEU A 50 -3.05 5.68 2.06
C LEU A 50 -3.81 6.89 2.63
N GLY A 51 -3.09 7.95 3.00
CA GLY A 51 -3.71 9.14 3.58
C GLY A 51 -4.71 9.81 2.66
N GLY A 52 -4.56 9.68 1.34
CA GLY A 52 -5.48 10.19 0.35
C GLY A 52 -6.57 9.20 -0.09
N VAL A 53 -6.67 8.04 0.56
CA VAL A 53 -7.62 6.99 0.21
C VAL A 53 -8.74 6.95 1.24
N ALA A 54 -9.96 7.29 0.82
CA ALA A 54 -11.12 7.34 1.71
C ALA A 54 -11.92 6.03 1.69
N TYR A 55 -11.78 5.22 0.64
CA TYR A 55 -12.60 4.04 0.48
C TYR A 55 -11.86 2.96 -0.32
N ILE A 56 -12.05 1.72 0.10
CA ILE A 56 -11.52 0.53 -0.59
C ILE A 56 -12.63 -0.49 -0.65
N ASP A 57 -12.95 -1.00 -1.85
CA ASP A 57 -13.93 -2.08 -1.98
C ASP A 57 -13.24 -3.46 -1.87
N SER A 58 -14.03 -4.52 -2.01
CA SER A 58 -13.50 -5.88 -1.87
C SER A 58 -12.46 -6.21 -2.95
N ALA A 59 -12.61 -5.66 -4.14
CA ALA A 59 -11.61 -5.86 -5.21
C ALA A 59 -10.31 -5.12 -4.89
N GLY A 60 -10.41 -3.91 -4.32
CA GLY A 60 -9.24 -3.16 -3.87
C GLY A 60 -8.51 -3.86 -2.73
N LEU A 61 -9.26 -4.42 -1.77
CA LEU A 61 -8.66 -5.21 -0.69
C LEU A 61 -7.94 -6.43 -1.24
N GLY A 62 -8.57 -7.14 -2.18
CA GLY A 62 -7.95 -8.29 -2.83
C GLY A 62 -6.66 -7.91 -3.55
N GLU A 63 -6.64 -6.74 -4.20
CA GLU A 63 -5.45 -6.26 -4.87
C GLU A 63 -4.33 -5.92 -3.88
N LEU A 64 -4.66 -5.30 -2.74
CA LEU A 64 -3.67 -5.04 -1.67
C LEU A 64 -3.04 -6.34 -1.17
N ILE A 65 -3.87 -7.36 -0.92
CA ILE A 65 -3.39 -8.67 -0.48
C ILE A 65 -2.48 -9.28 -1.54
N GLY A 66 -2.87 -9.21 -2.79
CA GLY A 66 -2.06 -9.71 -3.91
C GLY A 66 -0.73 -9.00 -4.04
N CYS A 67 -0.71 -7.69 -3.87
CA CYS A 67 0.52 -6.90 -3.88
C CYS A 67 1.45 -7.30 -2.73
N HIS A 68 0.90 -7.52 -1.55
CA HIS A 68 1.68 -7.98 -0.39
C HIS A 68 2.33 -9.34 -0.69
N ALA A 69 1.55 -10.29 -1.21
CA ALA A 69 2.06 -11.60 -1.57
C ALA A 69 3.16 -11.52 -2.63
N THR A 70 2.96 -10.68 -3.65
CA THR A 70 3.96 -10.47 -4.70
C THR A 70 5.26 -9.92 -4.12
N ALA A 71 5.16 -8.95 -3.22
CA ALA A 71 6.34 -8.37 -2.57
C ALA A 71 7.09 -9.43 -1.75
N VAL A 72 6.38 -10.20 -0.92
CA VAL A 72 6.98 -11.25 -0.10
C VAL A 72 7.68 -12.29 -0.97
N ASN A 73 7.05 -12.69 -2.08
CA ASN A 73 7.65 -13.66 -3.00
C ASN A 73 8.94 -13.18 -3.66
N GLN A 74 9.16 -11.86 -3.68
CA GLN A 74 10.38 -11.26 -4.21
C GLN A 74 11.33 -10.80 -3.11
N ASN A 75 11.15 -11.30 -1.89
CA ASN A 75 11.95 -10.94 -0.72
C ASN A 75 11.90 -9.44 -0.40
N ALA A 76 10.75 -8.84 -0.65
CA ALA A 76 10.48 -7.44 -0.35
C ALA A 76 9.41 -7.32 0.75
N THR A 77 9.24 -6.14 1.31
CA THR A 77 8.21 -5.85 2.28
C THR A 77 7.27 -4.78 1.74
N LEU A 78 6.00 -4.90 2.07
CA LEU A 78 4.99 -3.90 1.75
C LEU A 78 4.26 -3.55 3.04
N LYS A 79 4.44 -2.31 3.50
CA LYS A 79 3.83 -1.81 4.72
C LYS A 79 2.88 -0.65 4.38
N LEU A 80 1.94 -0.39 5.26
CA LEU A 80 0.94 0.65 5.07
C LEU A 80 1.19 1.82 6.01
N LEU A 81 0.84 3.01 5.55
CA LEU A 81 1.09 4.25 6.28
C LEU A 81 -0.15 5.14 6.22
N ASN A 82 -0.47 5.74 7.35
CA ASN A 82 -1.36 6.90 7.41
C ASN A 82 -2.79 6.59 6.96
N LEU A 83 -3.35 5.46 7.41
CA LEU A 83 -4.72 5.07 7.04
C LEU A 83 -5.76 6.04 7.63
N GLN A 84 -6.73 6.41 6.82
CA GLN A 84 -7.91 7.10 7.34
C GLN A 84 -8.73 6.16 8.23
N LYS A 85 -9.49 6.73 9.15
CA LYS A 85 -10.26 5.94 10.15
C LYS A 85 -11.16 4.89 9.52
N LYS A 86 -11.85 5.22 8.43
CA LYS A 86 -12.71 4.28 7.72
C LYS A 86 -11.94 3.08 7.20
N VAL A 87 -10.76 3.34 6.64
CA VAL A 87 -9.90 2.28 6.10
C VAL A 87 -9.32 1.45 7.23
N GLN A 88 -8.93 2.07 8.34
CA GLN A 88 -8.50 1.34 9.53
C GLN A 88 -9.58 0.38 10.03
N GLY A 89 -10.82 0.88 10.13
CA GLY A 89 -11.96 0.07 10.56
C GLY A 89 -12.20 -1.12 9.64
N LEU A 90 -12.07 -0.90 8.33
CA LEU A 90 -12.22 -1.95 7.35
C LEU A 90 -11.13 -3.01 7.50
N MET A 91 -9.89 -2.60 7.74
CA MET A 91 -8.78 -3.53 7.99
C MET A 91 -9.02 -4.37 9.25
N GLN A 92 -9.57 -3.77 10.30
CA GLN A 92 -9.89 -4.49 11.53
C GLN A 92 -11.02 -5.50 11.33
N ILE A 93 -12.09 -5.10 10.67
CA ILE A 93 -13.25 -5.97 10.43
C ILE A 93 -12.86 -7.18 9.55
N THR A 94 -12.03 -6.96 8.56
CA THR A 94 -11.57 -8.02 7.66
C THR A 94 -10.37 -8.78 8.20
N LYS A 95 -9.85 -8.38 9.35
CA LYS A 95 -8.65 -8.94 9.99
C LYS A 95 -7.37 -8.78 9.17
N LEU A 96 -7.37 -7.89 8.20
CA LEU A 96 -6.18 -7.58 7.41
C LEU A 96 -5.13 -6.82 8.22
N SER A 97 -5.51 -6.25 9.35
CA SER A 97 -4.55 -5.67 10.29
C SER A 97 -3.54 -6.69 10.84
N THR A 98 -3.83 -7.98 10.70
CA THR A 98 -2.88 -9.05 11.07
C THR A 98 -1.91 -9.40 9.94
N VAL A 99 -2.22 -8.99 8.71
CA VAL A 99 -1.40 -9.25 7.52
C VAL A 99 -0.42 -8.11 7.27
N PHE A 100 -0.91 -6.87 7.41
CA PHE A 100 -0.12 -5.68 7.12
C PHE A 100 0.39 -5.01 8.38
N GLU A 101 1.65 -4.60 8.37
CA GLU A 101 2.14 -3.65 9.35
C GLU A 101 1.66 -2.26 8.94
N VAL A 102 1.05 -1.54 9.89
CA VAL A 102 0.45 -0.23 9.65
C VAL A 102 1.10 0.79 10.57
N PHE A 103 1.54 1.90 10.01
CA PHE A 103 2.18 2.98 10.76
C PHE A 103 1.39 4.28 10.62
N GLU A 104 1.46 5.14 11.62
CA GLU A 104 0.82 6.44 11.58
C GLU A 104 1.71 7.51 10.94
N ASP A 105 3.04 7.34 11.03
CA ASP A 105 3.99 8.25 10.41
C ASP A 105 5.20 7.52 9.83
N GLU A 106 5.90 8.20 8.90
CA GLU A 106 7.04 7.63 8.19
C GLU A 106 8.20 7.30 9.12
N ALA A 107 8.42 8.10 10.14
CA ALA A 107 9.55 7.89 11.05
C ALA A 107 9.44 6.54 11.76
N GLU A 108 8.25 6.15 12.20
CA GLU A 108 8.02 4.84 12.79
C GLU A 108 8.31 3.71 11.80
N ALA A 109 7.87 3.87 10.55
CA ALA A 109 8.09 2.87 9.52
C ALA A 109 9.58 2.67 9.23
N PHE A 110 10.36 3.75 9.23
CA PHE A 110 11.80 3.66 8.97
C PHE A 110 12.57 3.00 10.11
N ILE A 111 12.14 3.19 11.34
CA ILE A 111 12.78 2.56 12.50
C ILE A 111 12.71 1.04 12.44
N THR A 112 11.63 0.51 11.88
CA THR A 112 11.40 -0.94 11.82
C THR A 112 11.94 -1.60 10.56
N GLU A 113 12.50 -0.84 9.66
CA GLU A 113 13.10 -1.37 8.43
C GLU A 113 14.52 -2.01 8.66
#